data_f872ce8372f235520b2db7363717a6dc
#
_entry.id   f872ce8372f235520b2db7363717a6dc
#
_cell.length_a   1.000
_cell.length_b   1.000
_cell.length_c   1.000
_cell.angle_alpha   90.00
_cell.angle_beta   90.00
_cell.angle_gamma   90.00
#
_symmetry.space_group_name_H-M   'P 1'
#
loop_
_entity.id
_entity.type
_entity.pdbx_description
1 polymer ?
#
loop_
_entity_poly.entity_id
_entity_poly.type
_entity_poly.pdbx_seq_one_letter_code
_entity_poly.pdbx_strand_id
1 'polypeptide(L)'
;MLTLYVGNKNYSSWSLRGWFTAKLAGAPFREVVVELVGRGRNPANKGFSPSGFVPALHDGDTVVWDSLAIAEYLAERHPGMWPADPAARAWARSIAAEMHSSFQSLRDEMTMCVRERLDVRPWSPGLAADVARVEEIWTESRRRHGRGGAFLCGAPSIADAFYAPVAFRFR
;
A
#
# COMPACT_ATOMS: atom_id res chain seq x y z
N MET A 1 -0.40 19.53 -11.99
CA MET A 1 -0.53 18.13 -12.46
C MET A 1 0.30 17.26 -11.53
N LEU A 2 -0.30 16.22 -10.97
CA LEU A 2 0.37 15.30 -10.05
C LEU A 2 1.53 14.56 -10.73
N THR A 3 2.65 14.38 -10.02
CA THR A 3 3.75 13.52 -10.44
C THR A 3 4.08 12.54 -9.32
N LEU A 4 3.98 11.24 -9.59
CA LEU A 4 4.26 10.18 -8.63
C LEU A 4 5.59 9.49 -8.99
N TYR A 5 6.57 9.61 -8.11
CA TYR A 5 7.85 8.90 -8.19
C TYR A 5 7.71 7.55 -7.51
N VAL A 6 8.02 6.48 -8.24
CA VAL A 6 7.90 5.10 -7.78
C VAL A 6 9.15 4.31 -8.14
N GLY A 7 9.50 3.32 -7.35
CA GLY A 7 10.42 2.27 -7.78
C GLY A 7 9.71 1.20 -8.60
N ASN A 8 10.45 0.17 -9.01
CA ASN A 8 9.87 -0.96 -9.76
C ASN A 8 8.74 -1.63 -8.96
N LYS A 9 7.50 -1.49 -9.43
CA LYS A 9 6.29 -1.99 -8.76
C LYS A 9 6.20 -3.52 -8.72
N ASN A 10 7.03 -4.23 -9.49
CA ASN A 10 7.13 -5.69 -9.39
C ASN A 10 7.66 -6.12 -8.01
N TYR A 11 8.55 -5.32 -7.41
CA TYR A 11 9.26 -5.65 -6.17
C TYR A 11 8.97 -4.66 -5.02
N SER A 12 8.70 -3.38 -5.34
CA SER A 12 8.46 -2.36 -4.34
C SER A 12 7.00 -2.31 -3.90
N SER A 13 6.70 -2.98 -2.80
CA SER A 13 5.36 -2.94 -2.20
C SER A 13 4.95 -1.52 -1.76
N TRP A 14 5.90 -0.69 -1.34
CA TRP A 14 5.65 0.71 -0.98
C TRP A 14 5.23 1.55 -2.18
N SER A 15 5.96 1.43 -3.30
CA SER A 15 5.60 2.10 -4.56
C SER A 15 4.27 1.61 -5.11
N LEU A 16 3.98 0.33 -4.99
CA LEU A 16 2.72 -0.26 -5.44
C LEU A 16 1.53 0.31 -4.66
N ARG A 17 1.65 0.51 -3.33
CA ARG A 17 0.61 1.17 -2.51
C ARG A 17 0.34 2.59 -2.96
N GLY A 18 1.37 3.41 -3.11
CA GLY A 18 1.23 4.78 -3.60
C GLY A 18 0.61 4.84 -4.99
N TRP A 19 0.99 3.92 -5.87
CA TRP A 19 0.45 3.84 -7.22
C TRP A 19 -1.03 3.42 -7.24
N PHE A 20 -1.43 2.39 -6.48
CA PHE A 20 -2.83 2.00 -6.36
C PHE A 20 -3.68 3.12 -5.76
N THR A 21 -3.15 3.81 -4.75
CA THR A 21 -3.84 4.96 -4.14
C THR A 21 -4.06 6.08 -5.15
N ALA A 22 -3.03 6.42 -5.95
CA ALA A 22 -3.17 7.44 -7.00
C ALA A 22 -4.16 7.01 -8.11
N LYS A 23 -4.20 5.72 -8.45
CA LYS A 23 -5.22 5.18 -9.37
C LYS A 23 -6.61 5.23 -8.78
N LEU A 24 -6.77 4.94 -7.49
CA LEU A 24 -8.05 5.01 -6.78
C LEU A 24 -8.60 6.44 -6.73
N ALA A 25 -7.73 7.45 -6.60
CA ALA A 25 -8.11 8.86 -6.63
C ALA A 25 -8.73 9.28 -7.98
N GLY A 26 -8.45 8.54 -9.07
CA GLY A 26 -8.99 8.86 -10.40
C GLY A 26 -8.40 10.12 -11.05
N ALA A 27 -7.52 10.83 -10.36
CA ALA A 27 -6.87 12.02 -10.89
C ALA A 27 -5.76 11.65 -11.88
N PRO A 28 -5.60 12.40 -13.00
CA PRO A 28 -4.47 12.22 -13.89
C PRO A 28 -3.14 12.50 -13.19
N PHE A 29 -2.18 11.61 -13.32
CA PHE A 29 -0.84 11.81 -12.80
C PHE A 29 0.23 11.29 -13.77
N ARG A 30 1.39 11.94 -13.75
CA ARG A 30 2.60 11.46 -14.41
C ARG A 30 3.31 10.49 -13.47
N GLU A 31 3.61 9.30 -13.97
CA GLU A 31 4.45 8.33 -13.26
C GLU A 31 5.92 8.50 -13.67
N VAL A 32 6.80 8.54 -12.68
CA VAL A 32 8.25 8.53 -12.88
C VAL A 32 8.80 7.32 -12.15
N VAL A 33 9.28 6.35 -12.94
CA VAL A 33 9.92 5.15 -12.37
C VAL A 33 11.39 5.44 -12.12
N VAL A 34 11.83 5.25 -10.89
CA VAL A 34 13.23 5.44 -10.47
C VAL A 34 13.86 4.09 -10.13
N GLU A 35 15.16 4.00 -10.31
CA GLU A 35 15.91 2.78 -9.99
C GLU A 35 15.95 2.55 -8.48
N LEU A 36 15.74 1.29 -8.08
CA LEU A 36 15.87 0.85 -6.70
C LEU A 36 17.31 0.34 -6.46
N VAL A 37 18.01 1.01 -5.57
CA VAL A 37 19.35 0.59 -5.12
C VAL A 37 19.21 -0.06 -3.75
N GLY A 38 18.98 -1.36 -3.73
CA GLY A 38 18.77 -2.11 -2.50
C GLY A 38 17.47 -1.78 -1.76
N ARG A 39 17.39 -2.15 -0.48
CA ARG A 39 16.22 -1.93 0.40
C ARG A 39 16.28 -0.64 1.20
N GLY A 40 17.35 0.11 1.08
CA GLY A 40 17.64 1.28 1.89
C GLY A 40 17.22 2.61 1.28
N ARG A 41 17.57 3.65 2.01
CA ARG A 41 17.48 5.03 1.56
C ARG A 41 18.45 5.26 0.39
N ASN A 42 17.96 5.82 -0.72
CA ASN A 42 18.83 6.18 -1.86
C ASN A 42 19.11 7.69 -1.82
N PRO A 43 20.37 8.11 -1.58
CA PRO A 43 20.74 9.54 -1.60
C PRO A 43 20.41 10.24 -2.93
N ALA A 44 20.46 9.54 -4.05
CA ALA A 44 20.12 10.09 -5.37
C ALA A 44 18.64 10.52 -5.45
N ASN A 45 17.77 9.96 -4.62
CA ASN A 45 16.35 10.32 -4.58
C ASN A 45 16.09 11.66 -3.84
N LYS A 46 17.08 12.23 -3.15
CA LYS A 46 16.91 13.45 -2.35
C LYS A 46 16.42 14.65 -3.17
N GLY A 47 16.69 14.69 -4.46
CA GLY A 47 16.22 15.75 -5.34
C GLY A 47 14.69 15.80 -5.52
N PHE A 48 13.98 14.68 -5.27
CA PHE A 48 12.52 14.62 -5.40
C PHE A 48 11.82 14.04 -4.16
N SER A 49 12.55 13.40 -3.26
CA SER A 49 12.01 12.82 -2.04
C SER A 49 12.86 13.21 -0.82
N PRO A 50 12.36 14.07 0.09
CA PRO A 50 13.11 14.48 1.27
C PRO A 50 13.57 13.33 2.14
N SER A 51 12.83 12.21 2.16
CA SER A 51 13.21 10.99 2.87
C SER A 51 14.30 10.17 2.16
N GLY A 52 14.46 10.35 0.84
CA GLY A 52 15.29 9.48 -0.01
C GLY A 52 14.65 8.14 -0.35
N PHE A 53 13.39 7.92 0.07
CA PHE A 53 12.60 6.73 -0.26
C PHE A 53 11.57 7.02 -1.35
N VAL A 54 11.00 5.96 -1.89
CA VAL A 54 9.81 5.96 -2.75
C VAL A 54 8.68 5.20 -2.07
N PRO A 55 7.40 5.58 -2.32
CA PRO A 55 6.93 6.60 -3.25
C PRO A 55 7.09 8.03 -2.73
N ALA A 56 7.10 9.00 -3.66
CA ALA A 56 6.95 10.42 -3.37
C ALA A 56 5.98 11.04 -4.40
N LEU A 57 5.10 11.93 -3.95
CA LEU A 57 4.11 12.63 -4.77
C LEU A 57 4.46 14.11 -4.80
N HIS A 58 4.47 14.69 -6.00
CA HIS A 58 4.54 16.13 -6.21
C HIS A 58 3.20 16.66 -6.73
N ASP A 59 2.70 17.71 -6.12
CA ASP A 59 1.55 18.47 -6.56
C ASP A 59 1.90 19.96 -6.56
N GLY A 60 2.33 20.47 -7.71
CA GLY A 60 2.99 21.77 -7.79
C GLY A 60 4.23 21.82 -6.91
N ASP A 61 4.28 22.77 -5.99
CA ASP A 61 5.39 22.95 -5.03
C ASP A 61 5.24 22.06 -3.78
N THR A 62 4.10 21.38 -3.63
CA THR A 62 3.87 20.48 -2.49
C THR A 62 4.50 19.12 -2.76
N VAL A 63 5.36 18.67 -1.86
CA VAL A 63 5.98 17.34 -1.89
C VAL A 63 5.48 16.52 -0.71
N VAL A 64 4.87 15.38 -1.02
CA VAL A 64 4.36 14.41 -0.03
C VAL A 64 5.12 13.11 -0.18
N TRP A 65 5.67 12.61 0.90
CA TRP A 65 6.39 11.33 0.93
C TRP A 65 5.86 10.45 2.04
N ASP A 66 6.15 9.15 1.91
CA ASP A 66 5.51 8.03 2.56
C ASP A 66 4.14 7.67 1.96
N SER A 67 3.90 6.36 1.80
CA SER A 67 2.70 5.87 1.11
C SER A 67 1.40 6.19 1.86
N LEU A 68 1.43 6.24 3.20
CA LEU A 68 0.25 6.55 4.00
C LEU A 68 -0.06 8.05 3.95
N ALA A 69 0.97 8.89 4.06
CA ALA A 69 0.80 10.34 3.91
C ALA A 69 0.28 10.72 2.52
N ILE A 70 0.77 10.06 1.45
CA ILE A 70 0.25 10.23 0.09
C ILE A 70 -1.22 9.82 0.02
N ALA A 71 -1.60 8.72 0.67
CA ALA A 71 -2.98 8.24 0.67
C ALA A 71 -3.92 9.24 1.35
N GLU A 72 -3.56 9.77 2.52
CA GLU A 72 -4.37 10.78 3.22
C GLU A 72 -4.42 12.10 2.44
N TYR A 73 -3.29 12.56 1.89
CA TYR A 73 -3.25 13.76 1.06
C TYR A 73 -4.20 13.68 -0.14
N LEU A 74 -4.23 12.54 -0.82
CA LEU A 74 -5.14 12.33 -1.94
C LEU A 74 -6.60 12.20 -1.47
N ALA A 75 -6.85 11.54 -0.33
CA ALA A 75 -8.20 11.36 0.20
C ALA A 75 -8.87 12.67 0.62
N GLU A 76 -8.11 13.68 1.05
CA GLU A 76 -8.61 15.03 1.32
C GLU A 76 -9.15 15.73 0.07
N ARG A 77 -8.64 15.38 -1.11
CA ARG A 77 -8.95 16.03 -2.40
C ARG A 77 -9.90 15.22 -3.27
N HIS A 78 -9.95 13.91 -3.03
CA HIS A 78 -10.73 12.97 -3.82
C HIS A 78 -11.67 12.17 -2.90
N PRO A 79 -12.93 12.63 -2.71
CA PRO A 79 -13.91 11.95 -1.87
C PRO A 79 -14.15 10.51 -2.32
N GLY A 80 -14.45 9.62 -1.36
CA GLY A 80 -14.77 8.22 -1.64
C GLY A 80 -13.58 7.26 -1.58
N MET A 81 -12.36 7.75 -1.35
CA MET A 81 -11.19 6.89 -1.18
C MET A 81 -11.17 6.10 0.14
N TRP A 82 -11.90 6.56 1.14
CA TRP A 82 -12.24 5.85 2.36
C TRP A 82 -13.74 5.52 2.41
N PRO A 83 -14.15 4.46 3.15
CA PRO A 83 -15.57 4.16 3.34
C PRO A 83 -16.38 5.36 3.86
N ALA A 84 -17.59 5.56 3.33
CA ALA A 84 -18.47 6.66 3.76
C ALA A 84 -18.99 6.46 5.19
N ASP A 85 -19.26 5.21 5.59
CA ASP A 85 -19.67 4.87 6.94
C ASP A 85 -18.54 5.16 7.94
N PRO A 86 -18.79 5.92 9.03
CA PRO A 86 -17.72 6.30 9.97
C PRO A 86 -17.05 5.12 10.66
N ALA A 87 -17.79 4.06 11.01
CA ALA A 87 -17.23 2.88 11.68
C ALA A 87 -16.36 2.07 10.69
N ALA A 88 -16.85 1.86 9.47
CA ALA A 88 -16.06 1.21 8.41
C ALA A 88 -14.81 2.03 8.05
N ARG A 89 -14.91 3.36 8.03
CA ARG A 89 -13.79 4.27 7.76
C ARG A 89 -12.74 4.20 8.86
N ALA A 90 -13.14 4.20 10.13
CA ALA A 90 -12.22 4.05 11.26
C ALA A 90 -11.50 2.69 11.19
N TRP A 91 -12.24 1.61 10.93
CA TRP A 91 -11.69 0.28 10.72
C TRP A 91 -10.68 0.24 9.57
N ALA A 92 -11.06 0.76 8.39
CA ALA A 92 -10.22 0.80 7.20
C ALA A 92 -8.89 1.55 7.44
N ARG A 93 -8.94 2.68 8.16
CA ARG A 93 -7.73 3.42 8.55
C ARG A 93 -6.86 2.63 9.52
N SER A 94 -7.46 1.96 10.51
CA SER A 94 -6.73 1.15 11.48
C SER A 94 -5.97 0.01 10.80
N ILE A 95 -6.63 -0.76 9.95
CA ILE A 95 -5.99 -1.88 9.24
C ILE A 95 -4.94 -1.41 8.21
N ALA A 96 -5.15 -0.26 7.56
CA ALA A 96 -4.15 0.32 6.67
C ALA A 96 -2.90 0.78 7.43
N ALA A 97 -3.07 1.41 8.60
CA ALA A 97 -1.97 1.80 9.48
C ALA A 97 -1.23 0.59 10.06
N GLU A 98 -1.95 -0.47 10.47
CA GLU A 98 -1.35 -1.72 10.92
C GLU A 98 -0.52 -2.38 9.81
N MET A 99 -1.06 -2.44 8.57
CA MET A 99 -0.29 -2.94 7.43
C MET A 99 0.90 -2.03 7.10
N HIS A 100 0.83 -0.74 7.36
CA HIS A 100 1.94 0.18 7.14
C HIS A 100 3.10 -0.07 8.10
N SER A 101 2.84 -0.30 9.38
CA SER A 101 3.84 -0.32 10.45
C SER A 101 4.28 -1.72 10.92
N SER A 102 3.54 -2.77 10.55
CA SER A 102 3.72 -4.12 11.10
C SER A 102 4.04 -5.16 10.01
N PHE A 103 3.94 -6.45 10.36
CA PHE A 103 4.12 -7.60 9.46
C PHE A 103 5.55 -7.75 8.93
N GLN A 104 6.53 -7.67 9.83
CA GLN A 104 7.94 -7.70 9.43
C GLN A 104 8.34 -9.08 8.87
N SER A 105 7.91 -10.18 9.51
CA SER A 105 8.21 -11.53 9.04
C SER A 105 7.63 -11.79 7.65
N LEU A 106 6.38 -11.35 7.41
CA LEU A 106 5.75 -11.43 6.09
C LEU A 106 6.57 -10.65 5.02
N ARG A 107 7.10 -9.48 5.38
CA ARG A 107 7.89 -8.67 4.44
C ARG A 107 9.23 -9.29 4.10
N ASP A 108 9.87 -9.92 5.08
CA ASP A 108 11.22 -10.46 4.94
C ASP A 108 11.22 -11.84 4.30
N GLU A 109 10.25 -12.67 4.66
CA GLU A 109 10.22 -14.08 4.25
C GLU A 109 9.39 -14.32 2.97
N MET A 110 8.31 -13.56 2.76
CA MET A 110 7.49 -13.63 1.54
C MET A 110 7.73 -12.39 0.67
N THR A 111 8.79 -12.43 -0.14
CA THR A 111 9.15 -11.34 -1.05
C THR A 111 8.04 -11.13 -2.09
N MET A 112 7.64 -9.87 -2.28
CA MET A 112 6.69 -9.55 -3.34
C MET A 112 7.34 -9.66 -4.71
N CYS A 113 6.75 -10.47 -5.58
CA CYS A 113 7.04 -10.49 -7.01
C CYS A 113 5.70 -10.61 -7.76
N VAL A 114 5.33 -9.55 -8.49
CA VAL A 114 4.02 -9.50 -9.17
C VAL A 114 3.98 -10.42 -10.38
N ARG A 115 5.13 -10.62 -11.05
CA ARG A 115 5.22 -11.36 -12.32
C ARG A 115 5.44 -12.86 -12.15
N GLU A 116 5.97 -13.27 -11.01
CA GLU A 116 6.39 -14.65 -10.77
C GLU A 116 5.70 -15.21 -9.54
N ARG A 117 5.56 -16.53 -9.51
CA ARG A 117 5.21 -17.27 -8.31
C ARG A 117 6.50 -17.85 -7.75
N LEU A 118 6.70 -17.65 -6.46
CA LEU A 118 7.88 -18.13 -5.77
C LEU A 118 7.56 -19.43 -5.04
N ASP A 119 8.57 -20.30 -4.91
CA ASP A 119 8.42 -21.56 -4.18
C ASP A 119 8.06 -21.31 -2.71
N VAL A 120 7.18 -22.15 -2.20
CA VAL A 120 6.81 -22.17 -0.79
C VAL A 120 8.00 -22.69 0.02
N ARG A 121 8.38 -21.93 1.04
CA ARG A 121 9.40 -22.32 2.04
C ARG A 121 8.71 -22.68 3.35
N PRO A 122 9.35 -23.47 4.23
CA PRO A 122 8.87 -23.64 5.58
C PRO A 122 8.69 -22.26 6.26
N TRP A 123 7.54 -22.05 6.88
CA TRP A 123 7.24 -20.79 7.56
C TRP A 123 7.87 -20.72 8.93
N SER A 124 8.47 -19.60 9.27
CA SER A 124 8.82 -19.30 10.65
C SER A 124 7.55 -19.09 11.51
N PRO A 125 7.66 -19.23 12.83
CA PRO A 125 6.53 -18.88 13.72
C PRO A 125 6.08 -17.43 13.56
N GLY A 126 6.99 -16.50 13.27
CA GLY A 126 6.68 -15.10 13.00
C GLY A 126 5.88 -14.91 11.72
N LEU A 127 6.27 -15.59 10.63
CA LEU A 127 5.51 -15.57 9.39
C LEU A 127 4.12 -16.17 9.56
N ALA A 128 4.01 -17.31 10.26
CA ALA A 128 2.72 -17.93 10.53
C ALA A 128 1.78 -16.98 11.32
N ALA A 129 2.31 -16.26 12.30
CA ALA A 129 1.55 -15.29 13.06
C ALA A 129 1.11 -14.09 12.19
N ASP A 130 1.99 -13.55 11.36
CA ASP A 130 1.68 -12.46 10.44
C ASP A 130 0.59 -12.86 9.43
N VAL A 131 0.68 -14.06 8.85
CA VAL A 131 -0.32 -14.58 7.91
C VAL A 131 -1.67 -14.75 8.60
N ALA A 132 -1.72 -15.39 9.77
CA ALA A 132 -2.94 -15.57 10.54
C ALA A 132 -3.60 -14.22 10.87
N ARG A 133 -2.81 -13.21 11.21
CA ARG A 133 -3.33 -11.85 11.46
C ARG A 133 -3.91 -11.20 10.20
N VAL A 134 -3.27 -11.37 9.05
CA VAL A 134 -3.80 -10.88 7.76
C VAL A 134 -5.13 -11.56 7.43
N GLU A 135 -5.23 -12.87 7.60
CA GLU A 135 -6.47 -13.63 7.36
C GLU A 135 -7.60 -13.17 8.30
N GLU A 136 -7.30 -12.95 9.58
CA GLU A 136 -8.25 -12.39 10.55
C GLU A 136 -8.75 -11.02 10.10
N ILE A 137 -7.84 -10.11 9.73
CA ILE A 137 -8.19 -8.76 9.26
C ILE A 137 -9.09 -8.83 8.02
N TRP A 138 -8.75 -9.66 7.03
CA TRP A 138 -9.53 -9.76 5.79
C TRP A 138 -10.92 -10.36 6.05
N THR A 139 -10.99 -11.42 6.85
CA THR A 139 -12.24 -12.08 7.21
C THR A 139 -13.15 -11.12 7.98
N GLU A 140 -12.61 -10.47 9.00
CA GLU A 140 -13.37 -9.58 9.87
C GLU A 140 -13.80 -8.29 9.14
N SER A 141 -12.96 -7.74 8.29
CA SER A 141 -13.29 -6.59 7.44
C SER A 141 -14.50 -6.91 6.55
N ARG A 142 -14.46 -8.04 5.87
CA ARG A 142 -15.54 -8.46 4.98
C ARG A 142 -16.81 -8.82 5.74
N ARG A 143 -16.70 -9.46 6.90
CA ARG A 143 -17.85 -9.81 7.74
C ARG A 143 -18.56 -8.57 8.27
N ARG A 144 -17.82 -7.57 8.77
CA ARG A 144 -18.40 -6.37 9.38
C ARG A 144 -18.81 -5.30 8.37
N HIS A 145 -17.99 -5.10 7.35
CA HIS A 145 -18.08 -3.92 6.49
C HIS A 145 -18.19 -4.26 5.00
N GLY A 146 -18.07 -5.53 4.61
CA GLY A 146 -18.04 -5.95 3.21
C GLY A 146 -19.36 -5.79 2.46
N ARG A 147 -20.50 -5.84 3.15
CA ARG A 147 -21.85 -5.65 2.58
C ARG A 147 -22.08 -6.41 1.26
N GLY A 148 -21.48 -7.60 1.11
CA GLY A 148 -21.54 -8.41 -0.11
C GLY A 148 -20.65 -7.95 -1.27
N GLY A 149 -19.90 -6.86 -1.12
CA GLY A 149 -18.96 -6.37 -2.12
C GLY A 149 -17.66 -7.19 -2.19
N ALA A 150 -16.87 -6.95 -3.22
CA ALA A 150 -15.65 -7.72 -3.50
C ALA A 150 -14.43 -7.31 -2.64
N PHE A 151 -14.45 -6.11 -2.07
CA PHE A 151 -13.31 -5.50 -1.37
C PHE A 151 -13.45 -5.58 0.15
N LEU A 152 -12.41 -5.21 0.90
CA LEU A 152 -12.35 -5.35 2.36
C LEU A 152 -13.53 -4.66 3.07
N CYS A 153 -13.89 -3.46 2.62
CA CYS A 153 -15.03 -2.72 3.14
C CYS A 153 -16.14 -2.51 2.09
N GLY A 154 -16.29 -3.48 1.18
CA GLY A 154 -17.35 -3.52 0.16
C GLY A 154 -16.92 -2.89 -1.16
N ALA A 155 -16.68 -1.60 -1.20
CA ALA A 155 -16.13 -0.87 -2.34
C ALA A 155 -14.59 -0.75 -2.23
N PRO A 156 -13.88 -0.53 -3.38
CA PRO A 156 -12.45 -0.27 -3.36
C PRO A 156 -12.12 0.92 -2.46
N SER A 157 -11.08 0.78 -1.65
CA SER A 157 -10.63 1.82 -0.73
C SER A 157 -9.12 1.83 -0.56
N ILE A 158 -8.58 2.82 0.16
CA ILE A 158 -7.17 2.87 0.51
C ILE A 158 -6.73 1.61 1.29
N ALA A 159 -7.61 1.01 2.10
CA ALA A 159 -7.30 -0.26 2.76
C ALA A 159 -6.93 -1.35 1.76
N ASP A 160 -7.69 -1.49 0.67
CA ASP A 160 -7.40 -2.46 -0.39
C ASP A 160 -6.07 -2.15 -1.10
N ALA A 161 -5.77 -0.88 -1.35
CA ALA A 161 -4.48 -0.47 -1.92
C ALA A 161 -3.30 -0.86 -1.02
N PHE A 162 -3.49 -0.81 0.32
CA PHE A 162 -2.47 -1.19 1.29
C PHE A 162 -2.27 -2.70 1.39
N TYR A 163 -3.34 -3.49 1.22
CA TYR A 163 -3.27 -4.95 1.24
C TYR A 163 -3.00 -5.58 -0.13
N ALA A 164 -3.12 -4.86 -1.24
CA ALA A 164 -2.81 -5.39 -2.58
C ALA A 164 -1.41 -6.03 -2.69
N PRO A 165 -0.33 -5.46 -2.14
CA PRO A 165 0.98 -6.12 -2.12
C PRO A 165 0.99 -7.46 -1.38
N VAL A 166 0.14 -7.62 -0.36
CA VAL A 166 0.03 -8.88 0.41
C VAL A 166 -0.62 -9.95 -0.43
N ALA A 167 -1.67 -9.62 -1.19
CA ALA A 167 -2.30 -10.56 -2.12
C ALA A 167 -1.29 -11.11 -3.15
N PHE A 168 -0.34 -10.29 -3.61
CA PHE A 168 0.74 -10.76 -4.49
C PHE A 168 1.78 -11.63 -3.77
N ARG A 169 1.95 -11.49 -2.45
CA ARG A 169 2.83 -12.36 -1.65
C ARG A 169 2.23 -13.73 -1.40
N PHE A 170 0.88 -13.82 -1.34
CA PHE A 170 0.14 -15.08 -1.12
C PHE A 170 -0.11 -15.86 -2.41
N ARG A 171 0.34 -15.38 -3.51
CA ARG A 171 0.14 -15.96 -4.83
C ARG A 171 1.26 -16.94 -5.18
#